data_5b72c263425b39e2356672b534b9fb25
#
_entry.id   5b72c263425b39e2356672b534b9fb25
#
_cell.length_a   1.000
_cell.length_b   1.000
_cell.length_c   1.000
_cell.angle_alpha   90.00
_cell.angle_beta   90.00
_cell.angle_gamma   90.00
#
_symmetry.space_group_name_H-M   'P 1'
#
loop_
_entity.id
_entity.type
_entity.pdbx_description
1 polymer ?
#
loop_
_entity_poly.entity_id
_entity_poly.type
_entity_poly.pdbx_seq_one_letter_code
_entity_poly.pdbx_strand_id
1 'polypeptide(L)'
;PTKKDVAKHLNWILQQESIKHDINDLVPLVNQYYPDLRKCINTIQLSTQDNTLKLDQSILVSSNYIDKVINALTEGSKHNKVDCYNEIRQTIADANVDDFDELFKSLYERASEYLQDKEGTATILINEHQYKANFRIDKEINTMSLIQQILNNK
;
A
#
# COMPACT_ATOMS: atom_id res chain seq x y z
N PRO A 1 -10.89 10.17 13.99
CA PRO A 1 -10.52 8.90 14.63
C PRO A 1 -9.18 8.41 14.10
N THR A 2 -8.37 7.81 14.97
CA THR A 2 -7.11 7.18 14.57
C THR A 2 -7.35 5.79 13.95
N LYS A 3 -6.35 5.22 13.27
CA LYS A 3 -6.42 3.81 12.80
C LYS A 3 -6.79 2.84 13.94
N LYS A 4 -6.27 3.10 15.13
CA LYS A 4 -6.57 2.31 16.33
C LYS A 4 -8.05 2.41 16.75
N ASP A 5 -8.63 3.59 16.66
CA ASP A 5 -10.05 3.80 17.00
C ASP A 5 -10.96 3.12 15.98
N VAL A 6 -10.59 3.17 14.71
CA VAL A 6 -11.29 2.47 13.62
C VAL A 6 -11.25 0.95 13.86
N ALA A 7 -10.06 0.39 14.15
CA ALA A 7 -9.93 -1.04 14.44
C ALA A 7 -10.78 -1.47 15.65
N LYS A 8 -10.79 -0.68 16.72
CA LYS A 8 -11.63 -0.95 17.90
C LYS A 8 -13.13 -0.92 17.56
N HIS A 9 -13.54 0.04 16.73
CA HIS A 9 -14.94 0.16 16.33
C HIS A 9 -15.39 -1.02 15.46
N LEU A 10 -14.55 -1.44 14.50
CA LEU A 10 -14.81 -2.63 13.70
C LEU A 10 -14.88 -3.90 14.55
N ASN A 11 -13.97 -4.06 15.51
CA ASN A 11 -14.00 -5.18 16.44
C ASN A 11 -15.31 -5.20 17.25
N TRP A 12 -15.77 -4.05 17.72
CA TRP A 12 -17.04 -3.94 18.43
C TRP A 12 -18.22 -4.33 17.53
N ILE A 13 -18.27 -3.87 16.27
CA ILE A 13 -19.32 -4.24 15.30
C ILE A 13 -19.35 -5.77 15.13
N LEU A 14 -18.21 -6.40 14.88
CA LEU A 14 -18.11 -7.84 14.66
C LEU A 14 -18.55 -8.66 15.87
N GLN A 15 -18.26 -8.16 17.07
CA GLN A 15 -18.74 -8.76 18.32
C GLN A 15 -20.29 -8.66 18.45
N GLN A 16 -20.88 -7.51 18.11
CA GLN A 16 -22.35 -7.33 18.15
C GLN A 16 -23.04 -8.25 17.14
N GLU A 17 -22.47 -8.44 15.97
CA GLU A 17 -22.98 -9.32 14.92
C GLU A 17 -22.65 -10.80 15.15
N SER A 18 -21.99 -11.14 16.27
CA SER A 18 -21.57 -12.52 16.60
C SER A 18 -20.70 -13.17 15.50
N ILE A 19 -19.88 -12.37 14.83
CA ILE A 19 -18.95 -12.83 13.80
C ILE A 19 -17.63 -13.24 14.47
N LYS A 20 -17.21 -14.48 14.24
CA LYS A 20 -15.92 -14.99 14.72
C LYS A 20 -14.79 -14.35 13.90
N HIS A 21 -13.83 -13.74 14.58
CA HIS A 21 -12.68 -13.07 13.95
C HIS A 21 -11.48 -13.01 14.88
N ASP A 22 -10.29 -12.84 14.32
CA ASP A 22 -9.10 -12.44 15.07
C ASP A 22 -8.92 -10.92 14.94
N ILE A 23 -8.59 -10.25 16.04
CA ILE A 23 -8.32 -8.81 16.02
C ILE A 23 -7.15 -8.46 15.08
N ASN A 24 -6.22 -9.39 14.88
CA ASN A 24 -5.09 -9.24 13.97
C ASN A 24 -5.53 -9.19 12.50
N ASP A 25 -6.68 -9.78 12.14
CA ASP A 25 -7.24 -9.69 10.79
C ASP A 25 -7.73 -8.28 10.45
N LEU A 26 -8.07 -7.48 11.45
CA LEU A 26 -8.55 -6.11 11.25
C LEU A 26 -7.42 -5.12 10.95
N VAL A 27 -6.20 -5.42 11.36
CA VAL A 27 -5.05 -4.52 11.17
C VAL A 27 -4.74 -4.29 9.68
N PRO A 28 -4.58 -5.32 8.84
CA PRO A 28 -4.39 -5.16 7.40
C PRO A 28 -5.54 -4.41 6.74
N LEU A 29 -6.78 -4.74 7.11
CA LEU A 29 -7.98 -4.12 6.56
C LEU A 29 -8.02 -2.62 6.85
N VAL A 30 -7.75 -2.22 8.10
CA VAL A 30 -7.71 -0.82 8.49
C VAL A 30 -6.54 -0.11 7.80
N ASN A 31 -5.39 -0.75 7.69
CA ASN A 31 -4.24 -0.14 7.02
C ASN A 31 -4.51 0.14 5.54
N GLN A 32 -5.26 -0.73 4.89
CA GLN A 32 -5.57 -0.62 3.47
C GLN A 32 -6.63 0.45 3.17
N TYR A 33 -7.68 0.55 4.00
CA TYR A 33 -8.84 1.38 3.67
C TYR A 33 -8.99 2.64 4.51
N TYR A 34 -8.16 2.84 5.55
CA TYR A 34 -8.22 4.06 6.35
C TYR A 34 -8.01 5.31 5.47
N PRO A 35 -8.82 6.37 5.61
CA PRO A 35 -9.83 6.60 6.65
C PRO A 35 -11.25 6.12 6.28
N ASP A 36 -11.43 5.38 5.20
CA ASP A 36 -12.74 4.96 4.69
C ASP A 36 -13.33 3.80 5.49
N LEU A 37 -14.03 4.14 6.58
CA LEU A 37 -14.71 3.16 7.43
C LEU A 37 -15.80 2.37 6.68
N ARG A 38 -16.49 3.00 5.72
CA ARG A 38 -17.53 2.34 4.93
C ARG A 38 -16.93 1.21 4.10
N LYS A 39 -15.78 1.46 3.48
CA LYS A 39 -15.06 0.44 2.69
C LYS A 39 -14.59 -0.71 3.58
N CYS A 40 -14.10 -0.43 4.78
CA CYS A 40 -13.77 -1.46 5.77
C CYS A 40 -14.99 -2.36 6.08
N ILE A 41 -16.14 -1.76 6.39
CA ILE A 41 -17.37 -2.51 6.74
C ILE A 41 -17.86 -3.34 5.56
N ASN A 42 -17.91 -2.77 4.35
CA ASN A 42 -18.32 -3.48 3.14
C ASN A 42 -17.41 -4.69 2.87
N THR A 43 -16.10 -4.53 3.03
CA THR A 43 -15.13 -5.63 2.84
C THR A 43 -15.35 -6.73 3.88
N ILE A 44 -15.60 -6.37 5.14
CA ILE A 44 -15.93 -7.32 6.21
C ILE A 44 -17.20 -8.11 5.85
N GLN A 45 -18.26 -7.42 5.39
CA GLN A 45 -19.52 -8.06 5.01
C GLN A 45 -19.33 -9.06 3.86
N LEU A 46 -18.57 -8.69 2.84
CA LEU A 46 -18.28 -9.55 1.69
C LEU A 46 -17.37 -10.74 2.07
N SER A 47 -16.50 -10.56 3.06
CA SER A 47 -15.54 -11.57 3.52
C SER A 47 -16.09 -12.44 4.67
N THR A 48 -17.31 -12.21 5.13
CA THR A 48 -17.94 -13.00 6.20
C THR A 48 -18.69 -14.17 5.58
N GLN A 49 -18.31 -15.38 5.95
CA GLN A 49 -18.97 -16.64 5.58
C GLN A 49 -19.23 -17.48 6.83
N ASP A 50 -20.44 -18.01 6.96
CA ASP A 50 -20.83 -18.85 8.11
C ASP A 50 -20.49 -18.21 9.47
N ASN A 51 -20.82 -16.92 9.64
CA ASN A 51 -20.51 -16.13 10.83
C ASN A 51 -19.00 -16.11 11.20
N THR A 52 -18.12 -16.29 10.22
CA THR A 52 -16.67 -16.22 10.41
C THR A 52 -16.08 -15.27 9.39
N LEU A 53 -15.24 -14.33 9.85
CA LEU A 53 -14.50 -13.45 8.97
C LEU A 53 -13.36 -14.25 8.30
N LYS A 54 -13.38 -14.29 6.97
CA LYS A 54 -12.32 -14.89 6.14
C LYS A 54 -11.82 -13.86 5.15
N LEU A 55 -10.85 -13.06 5.59
CA LEU A 55 -10.22 -12.09 4.69
C LEU A 55 -9.45 -12.82 3.59
N ASP A 56 -9.63 -12.38 2.35
CA ASP A 56 -8.87 -12.89 1.22
C ASP A 56 -7.39 -12.56 1.41
N GLN A 57 -6.51 -13.49 1.02
CA GLN A 57 -5.06 -13.27 1.04
C GLN A 57 -4.64 -12.06 0.20
N SER A 58 -5.40 -11.71 -0.83
CA SER A 58 -5.18 -10.50 -1.63
C SER A 58 -5.23 -9.22 -0.79
N ILE A 59 -6.11 -9.15 0.21
CA ILE A 59 -6.21 -8.02 1.14
C ILE A 59 -4.98 -7.96 2.05
N LEU A 60 -4.51 -9.12 2.52
CA LEU A 60 -3.32 -9.23 3.37
C LEU A 60 -2.04 -8.87 2.60
N VAL A 61 -1.95 -9.24 1.33
CA VAL A 61 -0.81 -8.94 0.45
C VAL A 61 -0.79 -7.46 0.08
N SER A 62 -1.96 -6.88 -0.25
CA SER A 62 -2.05 -5.46 -0.64
C SER A 62 -1.71 -4.51 0.52
N SER A 63 -1.96 -4.88 1.77
CA SER A 63 -1.60 -4.05 2.93
C SER A 63 -0.09 -3.90 3.17
N ASN A 64 0.71 -4.86 2.67
CA ASN A 64 2.16 -4.91 2.90
C ASN A 64 3.00 -4.54 1.67
N TYR A 65 2.37 -4.31 0.49
CA TYR A 65 3.15 -4.07 -0.73
C TYR A 65 3.97 -2.77 -0.67
N ILE A 66 3.46 -1.73 -0.01
CA ILE A 66 4.14 -0.44 0.12
C ILE A 66 5.45 -0.61 0.89
N ASP A 67 5.42 -1.32 2.03
CA ASP A 67 6.63 -1.60 2.80
C ASP A 67 7.63 -2.44 2.00
N LYS A 68 7.16 -3.42 1.26
CA LYS A 68 8.03 -4.23 0.37
C LYS A 68 8.68 -3.38 -0.72
N VAL A 69 7.92 -2.46 -1.34
CA VAL A 69 8.46 -1.54 -2.35
C VAL A 69 9.52 -0.62 -1.75
N ILE A 70 9.26 -0.02 -0.59
CA ILE A 70 10.21 0.89 0.05
C ILE A 70 11.45 0.14 0.54
N ASN A 71 11.29 -1.05 1.12
CA ASN A 71 12.42 -1.89 1.52
C ASN A 71 13.28 -2.31 0.30
N ALA A 72 12.66 -2.72 -0.80
CA ALA A 72 13.37 -3.03 -2.03
C ALA A 72 14.13 -1.81 -2.59
N LEU A 73 13.53 -0.63 -2.55
CA LEU A 73 14.22 0.62 -2.90
C LEU A 73 15.38 0.92 -1.95
N THR A 74 15.22 0.72 -0.66
CA THR A 74 16.26 0.97 0.34
C THR A 74 17.45 0.01 0.16
N GLU A 75 17.18 -1.27 -0.04
CA GLU A 75 18.20 -2.31 -0.23
C GLU A 75 18.77 -2.34 -1.65
N GLY A 76 18.08 -1.80 -2.62
CA GLY A 76 18.46 -1.82 -4.04
C GLY A 76 19.80 -1.12 -4.36
N SER A 77 20.39 -0.41 -3.38
CA SER A 77 21.77 0.07 -3.47
C SER A 77 22.82 -1.06 -3.35
N LYS A 78 22.40 -2.22 -2.82
CA LYS A 78 23.26 -3.40 -2.62
C LYS A 78 23.14 -4.43 -3.75
N HIS A 79 22.09 -4.33 -4.57
CA HIS A 79 21.77 -5.26 -5.64
C HIS A 79 21.73 -4.54 -7.01
N ASN A 80 21.67 -5.31 -8.08
CA ASN A 80 21.51 -4.77 -9.42
C ASN A 80 20.17 -3.99 -9.52
N LYS A 81 20.22 -2.77 -10.07
CA LYS A 81 19.02 -1.91 -10.26
C LYS A 81 17.93 -2.59 -11.08
N VAL A 82 18.30 -3.46 -12.03
CA VAL A 82 17.35 -4.24 -12.85
C VAL A 82 16.59 -5.24 -11.99
N ASP A 83 17.27 -5.94 -11.10
CA ASP A 83 16.66 -6.93 -10.22
C ASP A 83 15.71 -6.25 -9.23
N CYS A 84 16.11 -5.12 -8.66
CA CYS A 84 15.27 -4.30 -7.79
C CYS A 84 14.00 -3.82 -8.53
N TYR A 85 14.13 -3.34 -9.77
CA TYR A 85 13.00 -2.93 -10.58
C TYR A 85 12.02 -4.08 -10.82
N ASN A 86 12.53 -5.27 -11.17
CA ASN A 86 11.72 -6.45 -11.43
C ASN A 86 11.01 -6.94 -10.16
N GLU A 87 11.69 -6.92 -9.02
CA GLU A 87 11.11 -7.26 -7.71
C GLU A 87 9.95 -6.32 -7.35
N ILE A 88 10.14 -5.02 -7.51
CA ILE A 88 9.10 -4.03 -7.23
C ILE A 88 7.92 -4.21 -8.19
N ARG A 89 8.19 -4.43 -9.48
CA ARG A 89 7.13 -4.68 -10.45
C ARG A 89 6.30 -5.91 -10.10
N GLN A 90 6.96 -7.01 -9.72
CA GLN A 90 6.26 -8.21 -9.28
C GLN A 90 5.44 -7.97 -8.01
N THR A 91 5.99 -7.25 -7.05
CA THR A 91 5.29 -6.89 -5.80
C THR A 91 4.02 -6.10 -6.07
N ILE A 92 4.07 -5.14 -7.00
CA ILE A 92 2.91 -4.33 -7.40
C ILE A 92 1.87 -5.18 -8.15
N ALA A 93 2.32 -6.05 -9.07
CA ALA A 93 1.44 -6.94 -9.80
C ALA A 93 0.71 -7.93 -8.87
N ASP A 94 1.42 -8.52 -7.92
CA ASP A 94 0.85 -9.47 -6.94
C ASP A 94 -0.14 -8.79 -5.98
N ALA A 95 0.08 -7.50 -5.68
CA ALA A 95 -0.82 -6.73 -4.83
C ALA A 95 -2.14 -6.34 -5.52
N ASN A 96 -2.20 -6.41 -6.86
CA ASN A 96 -3.36 -6.08 -7.68
C ASN A 96 -3.98 -4.72 -7.30
N VAL A 97 -3.15 -3.68 -7.28
CA VAL A 97 -3.51 -2.34 -6.82
C VAL A 97 -4.09 -1.50 -7.95
N ASP A 98 -5.26 -0.92 -7.74
CA ASP A 98 -5.92 -0.02 -8.70
C ASP A 98 -5.59 1.46 -8.45
N ASP A 99 -5.15 1.80 -7.23
CA ASP A 99 -4.85 3.16 -6.81
C ASP A 99 -3.49 3.22 -6.10
N PHE A 100 -2.64 4.13 -6.57
CA PHE A 100 -1.26 4.31 -6.09
C PHE A 100 -1.07 5.56 -5.21
N ASP A 101 -2.13 6.28 -4.86
CA ASP A 101 -2.03 7.52 -4.08
C ASP A 101 -1.36 7.29 -2.71
N GLU A 102 -1.69 6.19 -2.04
CA GLU A 102 -1.07 5.83 -0.76
C GLU A 102 0.41 5.46 -0.93
N LEU A 103 0.77 4.80 -2.02
CA LEU A 103 2.16 4.52 -2.35
C LEU A 103 2.96 5.83 -2.58
N PHE A 104 2.42 6.76 -3.37
CA PHE A 104 3.07 8.05 -3.61
C PHE A 104 3.27 8.84 -2.30
N LYS A 105 2.26 8.87 -1.44
CA LYS A 105 2.34 9.50 -0.13
C LYS A 105 3.42 8.85 0.74
N SER A 106 3.46 7.53 0.82
CA SER A 106 4.44 6.78 1.61
C SER A 106 5.86 6.96 1.05
N LEU A 107 6.01 6.99 -0.27
CA LEU A 107 7.30 7.29 -0.90
C LEU A 107 7.80 8.69 -0.54
N TYR A 108 6.91 9.69 -0.49
CA TYR A 108 7.27 11.04 -0.06
C TYR A 108 7.68 11.09 1.41
N GLU A 109 6.87 10.52 2.30
CA GLU A 109 7.10 10.55 3.75
C GLU A 109 8.38 9.80 4.15
N ARG A 110 8.76 8.77 3.41
CA ARG A 110 9.90 7.89 3.70
C ARG A 110 11.07 8.05 2.72
N ALA A 111 11.15 9.20 2.03
CA ALA A 111 12.16 9.47 1.01
C ALA A 111 13.61 9.35 1.53
N SER A 112 13.85 9.73 2.80
CA SER A 112 15.15 9.61 3.45
C SER A 112 15.64 8.17 3.60
N GLU A 113 14.76 7.17 3.58
CA GLU A 113 15.14 5.77 3.71
C GLU A 113 15.82 5.24 2.43
N TYR A 114 15.39 5.69 1.25
CA TYR A 114 15.86 5.16 -0.03
C TYR A 114 16.64 6.15 -0.91
N LEU A 115 16.53 7.45 -0.67
CA LEU A 115 17.29 8.51 -1.34
C LEU A 115 17.89 9.48 -0.31
N GLN A 116 18.84 8.99 0.49
CA GLN A 116 19.56 9.81 1.45
C GLN A 116 20.19 11.02 0.78
N ASP A 117 20.05 12.19 1.41
CA ASP A 117 20.56 13.49 0.93
C ASP A 117 19.97 13.96 -0.43
N LYS A 118 18.96 13.26 -0.96
CA LYS A 118 18.28 13.60 -2.23
C LYS A 118 16.75 13.59 -2.09
N GLU A 119 16.21 13.82 -0.91
CA GLU A 119 14.77 13.84 -0.65
C GLU A 119 14.04 14.88 -1.50
N GLY A 120 14.71 16.02 -1.77
CA GLY A 120 14.19 17.05 -2.69
C GLY A 120 14.00 16.53 -4.11
N THR A 121 14.91 15.70 -4.61
CA THR A 121 14.78 15.04 -5.92
C THR A 121 13.59 14.07 -5.90
N ALA A 122 13.46 13.25 -4.86
CA ALA A 122 12.31 12.37 -4.69
C ALA A 122 10.99 13.14 -4.71
N THR A 123 10.92 14.25 -4.00
CA THR A 123 9.72 15.12 -3.94
C THR A 123 9.32 15.61 -5.32
N ILE A 124 10.28 16.10 -6.13
CA ILE A 124 10.02 16.59 -7.48
C ILE A 124 9.48 15.47 -8.37
N LEU A 125 10.13 14.29 -8.35
CA LEU A 125 9.73 13.14 -9.15
C LEU A 125 8.34 12.63 -8.77
N ILE A 126 8.05 12.53 -7.48
CA ILE A 126 6.75 12.07 -6.98
C ILE A 126 5.65 13.05 -7.38
N ASN A 127 5.86 14.35 -7.19
CA ASN A 127 4.89 15.38 -7.59
C ASN A 127 4.58 15.34 -9.09
N GLU A 128 5.60 15.18 -9.93
CA GLU A 128 5.43 15.08 -11.37
C GLU A 128 4.60 13.85 -11.78
N HIS A 129 4.88 12.70 -11.19
CA HIS A 129 4.16 11.47 -11.49
C HIS A 129 2.76 11.45 -10.88
N GLN A 130 2.55 12.05 -9.71
CA GLN A 130 1.24 12.20 -9.11
C GLN A 130 0.34 13.11 -9.97
N TYR A 131 0.88 14.18 -10.51
CA TYR A 131 0.17 15.03 -11.48
C TYR A 131 -0.18 14.23 -12.75
N LYS A 132 0.76 13.49 -13.33
CA LYS A 132 0.56 12.65 -14.51
C LYS A 132 -0.46 11.53 -14.30
N ALA A 133 -0.59 11.00 -13.07
CA ALA A 133 -1.52 9.93 -12.75
C ALA A 133 -2.99 10.32 -13.04
N ASN A 134 -3.34 11.60 -12.94
CA ASN A 134 -4.68 12.10 -13.24
C ASN A 134 -5.04 12.05 -14.73
N PHE A 135 -4.05 11.99 -15.63
CA PHE A 135 -4.22 12.05 -17.08
C PHE A 135 -3.85 10.75 -17.79
N ARG A 136 -3.30 9.76 -17.10
CA ARG A 136 -2.88 8.48 -17.68
C ARG A 136 -3.90 7.39 -17.39
N ILE A 137 -4.19 6.62 -18.45
CA ILE A 137 -5.08 5.46 -18.37
C ILE A 137 -4.42 4.34 -17.55
N ASP A 138 -3.11 4.12 -17.73
CA ASP A 138 -2.37 3.09 -17.03
C ASP A 138 -1.54 3.69 -15.89
N LYS A 139 -2.06 3.54 -14.68
CA LYS A 139 -1.42 4.03 -13.46
C LYS A 139 -0.20 3.20 -13.05
N GLU A 140 -0.17 1.91 -13.38
CA GLU A 140 0.97 1.03 -13.09
C GLU A 140 2.20 1.46 -13.90
N ILE A 141 2.05 1.71 -15.21
CA ILE A 141 3.14 2.20 -16.07
C ILE A 141 3.69 3.52 -15.53
N ASN A 142 2.83 4.44 -15.10
CA ASN A 142 3.24 5.71 -14.53
C ASN A 142 4.05 5.50 -13.23
N THR A 143 3.58 4.62 -12.35
CA THR A 143 4.26 4.29 -11.09
C THR A 143 5.60 3.62 -11.34
N MET A 144 5.68 2.66 -12.26
CA MET A 144 6.93 2.01 -12.60
C MET A 144 7.94 2.96 -13.26
N SER A 145 7.48 3.97 -14.01
CA SER A 145 8.32 5.05 -14.53
C SER A 145 8.92 5.89 -13.39
N LEU A 146 8.14 6.19 -12.34
CA LEU A 146 8.65 6.85 -11.14
C LEU A 146 9.73 6.01 -10.45
N ILE A 147 9.46 4.71 -10.24
CA ILE A 147 10.40 3.78 -9.60
C ILE A 147 11.73 3.75 -10.37
N GLN A 148 11.68 3.68 -11.69
CA GLN A 148 12.89 3.69 -12.53
C GLN A 148 13.69 4.99 -12.37
N GLN A 149 13.01 6.13 -12.30
CA GLN A 149 13.69 7.42 -12.09
C GLN A 149 14.32 7.54 -10.69
N ILE A 150 13.65 7.01 -9.66
CA ILE A 150 14.22 6.92 -8.30
C ILE A 150 15.50 6.07 -8.33
N LEU A 151 15.45 4.89 -8.94
CA LEU A 151 16.62 4.00 -9.06
C LEU A 151 17.78 4.64 -9.81
N ASN A 152 17.51 5.46 -10.82
CA ASN A 152 18.55 6.17 -11.58
C ASN A 152 19.23 7.28 -10.76
N ASN A 153 18.57 7.81 -9.73
CA ASN A 153 19.09 8.87 -8.86
C ASN A 153 19.81 8.36 -7.60
N LYS A 154 19.89 7.05 -7.42
CA LYS A 154 20.64 6.42 -6.33
C LYS A 154 22.14 6.47 -6.48
#